data_a8fa816be68455915a9d687e21ba7868
#
_entry.id   a8fa816be68455915a9d687e21ba7868
#
_cell.length_a   1.000
_cell.length_b   1.000
_cell.length_c   1.000
_cell.angle_alpha   90.00
_cell.angle_beta   90.00
_cell.angle_gamma   90.00
#
_symmetry.space_group_name_H-M   'P 1'
#
loop_
_entity.id
_entity.type
_entity.pdbx_description
1 polymer ?
#
loop_
_entity_poly.entity_id
_entity_poly.type
_entity_poly.pdbx_seq_one_letter_code
_entity_poly.pdbx_strand_id
1 'polypeptide(L)'
;GVDRVVEVDLAANLDLTARVLATGGTISVYATTGDPENLMLRMALRSAIVRFMVLHSVTRAAIDHARADITAWLTAGNGLHTVAGAFPLSQCVEAHEFVESGAKLGTVIVRPTE
;
A
#
# COMPACT_ATOMS: atom_id res chain seq x y z
N GLY A 1 18.26 -5.30 7.84
CA GLY A 1 16.83 -5.09 7.67
C GLY A 1 16.54 -3.74 7.05
N VAL A 2 15.28 -3.48 6.75
CA VAL A 2 14.82 -2.19 6.22
C VAL A 2 14.38 -1.27 7.36
N ASP A 3 14.60 0.03 7.22
CA ASP A 3 14.26 1.01 8.26
C ASP A 3 12.77 1.37 8.25
N ARG A 4 12.09 1.19 7.12
CA ARG A 4 10.68 1.54 6.94
C ARG A 4 9.94 0.49 6.12
N VAL A 5 8.72 0.18 6.56
CA VAL A 5 7.78 -0.66 5.85
C VAL A 5 6.47 0.13 5.66
N VAL A 6 5.94 0.11 4.45
CA VAL A 6 4.57 0.56 4.16
C VAL A 6 3.73 -0.70 4.05
N GLU A 7 2.77 -0.86 4.97
CA GLU A 7 2.04 -2.11 5.15
C GLU A 7 0.58 -1.96 4.71
N VAL A 8 0.21 -2.80 3.76
CA VAL A 8 -1.13 -2.83 3.16
C VAL A 8 -2.04 -3.86 3.83
N ASP A 9 -1.47 -4.89 4.46
CA ASP A 9 -2.21 -5.90 5.21
C ASP A 9 -1.33 -6.47 6.33
N LEU A 10 -1.33 -5.79 7.46
CA LEU A 10 -0.47 -6.14 8.58
C LEU A 10 -0.75 -7.56 9.11
N ALA A 11 -2.00 -8.00 9.13
CA ALA A 11 -2.34 -9.34 9.63
C ALA A 11 -1.73 -10.44 8.74
N ALA A 12 -1.89 -10.33 7.42
CA ALA A 12 -1.37 -11.30 6.47
C ALA A 12 0.16 -11.29 6.38
N ASN A 13 0.78 -10.11 6.53
CA ASN A 13 2.21 -9.92 6.28
C ASN A 13 3.07 -9.84 7.55
N LEU A 14 2.51 -10.02 8.74
CA LEU A 14 3.22 -9.80 10.00
C LEU A 14 4.54 -10.57 10.11
N ASP A 15 4.57 -11.82 9.68
CA ASP A 15 5.77 -12.67 9.72
C ASP A 15 6.87 -12.15 8.81
N LEU A 16 6.51 -11.73 7.61
CA LEU A 16 7.46 -11.14 6.67
C LEU A 16 7.97 -9.80 7.18
N THR A 17 7.06 -8.92 7.58
CA THR A 17 7.37 -7.59 8.10
C THR A 17 8.30 -7.67 9.31
N ALA A 18 8.02 -8.58 10.27
CA ALA A 18 8.89 -8.77 11.43
C ALA A 18 10.29 -9.30 11.07
N ARG A 19 10.43 -10.08 9.99
CA ARG A 19 11.74 -10.59 9.55
C ARG A 19 12.57 -9.54 8.83
N VAL A 20 11.93 -8.69 8.01
CA VAL A 20 12.67 -7.72 7.19
C VAL A 20 12.94 -6.40 7.91
N LEU A 21 12.15 -6.06 8.94
CA LEU A 21 12.30 -4.79 9.66
C LEU A 21 13.59 -4.76 10.49
N ALA A 22 14.35 -3.70 10.35
CA ALA A 22 15.50 -3.42 11.23
C ALA A 22 15.03 -3.11 12.67
N THR A 23 15.90 -3.32 13.63
CA THR A 23 15.66 -2.89 15.02
C THR A 23 15.47 -1.38 15.06
N GLY A 24 14.42 -0.91 15.74
CA GLY A 24 14.04 0.51 15.78
C GLY A 24 13.32 1.01 14.51
N GLY A 25 13.03 0.13 13.55
CA GLY A 25 12.36 0.49 12.31
C GLY A 25 10.91 0.92 12.50
N THR A 26 10.36 1.57 11.48
CA THR A 26 9.00 2.10 11.48
C THR A 26 8.13 1.37 10.47
N ILE A 27 6.93 0.97 10.88
CA ILE A 27 5.89 0.41 10.03
C ILE A 27 4.74 1.42 9.93
N SER A 28 4.37 1.81 8.71
CA SER A 28 3.17 2.61 8.44
C SER A 28 2.08 1.70 7.89
N VAL A 29 1.02 1.48 8.66
CA VAL A 29 -0.08 0.57 8.34
C VAL A 29 -1.28 1.38 7.87
N TYR A 30 -1.79 1.13 6.68
CA TYR A 30 -3.00 1.78 6.18
C TYR A 30 -4.15 0.79 5.91
N ALA A 31 -3.90 -0.53 6.00
CA ALA A 31 -4.95 -1.55 5.96
C ALA A 31 -4.51 -2.81 6.72
N THR A 32 -5.50 -3.61 7.10
CA THR A 32 -5.32 -4.95 7.67
C THR A 32 -6.62 -5.74 7.48
N THR A 33 -6.53 -7.03 7.18
CA THR A 33 -7.70 -7.92 7.04
C THR A 33 -8.20 -8.47 8.37
N GLY A 34 -7.52 -8.21 9.47
CA GLY A 34 -7.88 -8.66 10.82
C GLY A 34 -6.89 -8.19 11.87
N ASP A 35 -7.04 -8.71 13.08
CA ASP A 35 -6.13 -8.42 14.17
C ASP A 35 -4.88 -9.33 14.07
N PRO A 36 -3.69 -8.76 13.91
CA PRO A 36 -2.48 -9.54 13.81
C PRO A 36 -2.13 -10.20 15.15
N GLU A 37 -2.03 -11.52 15.14
CA GLU A 37 -1.65 -12.28 16.33
C GLU A 37 -0.25 -11.90 16.85
N ASN A 38 -0.14 -11.72 18.16
CA ASN A 38 1.12 -11.41 18.82
C ASN A 38 1.84 -10.15 18.29
N LEU A 39 1.10 -9.20 17.69
CA LEU A 39 1.68 -7.97 17.15
C LEU A 39 2.58 -7.27 18.18
N MET A 40 2.09 -7.10 19.42
CA MET A 40 2.84 -6.41 20.47
C MET A 40 4.17 -7.09 20.73
N LEU A 41 4.18 -8.41 20.93
CA LEU A 41 5.40 -9.16 21.22
C LEU A 41 6.40 -9.09 20.07
N ARG A 42 5.93 -9.30 18.84
CA ARG A 42 6.78 -9.27 17.64
C ARG A 42 7.41 -7.91 17.41
N MET A 43 6.64 -6.85 17.62
CA MET A 43 7.13 -5.47 17.45
C MET A 43 8.03 -5.02 18.59
N ALA A 44 7.75 -5.44 19.83
CA ALA A 44 8.61 -5.18 20.98
C ALA A 44 10.01 -5.81 20.82
N LEU A 45 10.10 -7.04 20.31
CA LEU A 45 11.38 -7.72 20.02
C LEU A 45 12.22 -6.99 18.97
N ARG A 46 11.63 -6.09 18.20
CA ARG A 46 12.29 -5.24 17.22
C ARG A 46 12.42 -3.78 17.66
N SER A 47 11.92 -3.41 18.84
CA SER A 47 11.79 -2.00 19.26
C SER A 47 11.10 -1.15 18.19
N ALA A 48 10.13 -1.72 17.47
CA ALA A 48 9.52 -1.13 16.30
C ALA A 48 8.54 -0.01 16.65
N ILE A 49 8.41 0.96 15.78
CA ILE A 49 7.34 1.97 15.80
C ILE A 49 6.26 1.53 14.82
N VAL A 50 5.04 1.29 15.30
CA VAL A 50 3.89 0.99 14.45
C VAL A 50 2.97 2.20 14.42
N ARG A 51 2.69 2.73 13.22
CA ARG A 51 1.80 3.85 12.99
C ARG A 51 0.62 3.39 12.15
N PHE A 52 -0.54 3.35 12.75
CA PHE A 52 -1.79 3.15 12.00
C PHE A 52 -2.25 4.47 11.39
N MET A 53 -2.67 4.42 10.14
CA MET A 53 -3.13 5.56 9.38
C MET A 53 -4.49 5.25 8.76
N VAL A 54 -5.45 6.12 9.03
CA VAL A 54 -6.75 6.11 8.35
C VAL A 54 -6.83 7.39 7.53
N LEU A 55 -6.99 7.26 6.22
CA LEU A 55 -6.93 8.40 5.30
C LEU A 55 -7.91 9.54 5.67
N HIS A 56 -9.09 9.18 6.19
CA HIS A 56 -10.10 10.16 6.61
C HIS A 56 -9.69 11.00 7.84
N SER A 57 -8.73 10.54 8.62
CA SER A 57 -8.21 11.26 9.79
C SER A 57 -6.96 12.09 9.50
N VAL A 58 -6.43 11.99 8.29
CA VAL A 58 -5.24 12.76 7.88
C VAL A 58 -5.63 14.22 7.64
N THR A 59 -4.83 15.16 8.17
CA THR A 59 -5.10 16.59 8.00
C THR A 59 -5.00 17.01 6.53
N ARG A 60 -5.76 18.03 6.14
CA ARG A 60 -5.71 18.57 4.78
C ARG A 60 -4.29 19.01 4.40
N ALA A 61 -3.57 19.64 5.30
CA ALA A 61 -2.20 20.08 5.06
C ALA A 61 -1.26 18.89 4.76
N ALA A 62 -1.40 17.76 5.47
CA ALA A 62 -0.61 16.57 5.20
C ALA A 62 -0.96 15.94 3.84
N ILE A 63 -2.24 15.96 3.45
CA ILE A 63 -2.67 15.49 2.12
C ILE A 63 -2.08 16.36 1.01
N ASP A 64 -2.13 17.68 1.18
CA ASP A 64 -1.61 18.61 0.17
C ASP A 64 -0.08 18.51 0.05
N HIS A 65 0.64 18.28 1.17
CA HIS A 65 2.07 18.01 1.15
C HIS A 65 2.37 16.68 0.40
N ALA A 66 1.68 15.60 0.74
CA ALA A 66 1.85 14.32 0.06
C ALA A 66 1.57 14.41 -1.45
N ARG A 67 0.57 15.17 -1.87
CA ARG A 67 0.29 15.43 -3.29
C ARG A 67 1.45 16.14 -3.98
N ALA A 68 2.02 17.17 -3.33
CA ALA A 68 3.15 17.90 -3.87
C ALA A 68 4.38 16.97 -4.04
N ASP A 69 4.69 16.17 -3.03
CA ASP A 69 5.81 15.23 -3.06
C ASP A 69 5.63 14.16 -4.14
N ILE A 70 4.44 13.57 -4.25
CA ILE A 70 4.12 12.57 -5.29
C ILE A 70 4.25 13.21 -6.68
N THR A 71 3.72 14.41 -6.86
CA THR A 71 3.80 15.12 -8.14
C THR A 71 5.25 15.39 -8.53
N ALA A 72 6.06 15.88 -7.60
CA ALA A 72 7.49 16.12 -7.84
C ALA A 72 8.23 14.82 -8.19
N TRP A 73 7.95 13.73 -7.47
CA TRP A 73 8.55 12.42 -7.70
C TRP A 73 8.20 11.86 -9.09
N LEU A 74 6.93 11.96 -9.50
CA LEU A 74 6.45 11.54 -10.82
C LEU A 74 7.05 12.41 -11.94
N THR A 75 7.10 13.72 -11.74
CA THR A 75 7.70 14.67 -12.71
C THR A 75 9.19 14.40 -12.94
N ALA A 76 9.89 13.96 -11.91
CA ALA A 76 11.28 13.54 -12.02
C ALA A 76 11.49 12.18 -12.73
N GLY A 77 10.44 11.54 -13.21
CA GLY A 77 10.50 10.28 -13.96
C GLY A 77 10.77 9.04 -13.11
N ASN A 78 10.59 9.13 -11.78
CA ASN A 78 10.88 8.03 -10.86
C ASN A 78 9.75 6.99 -10.75
N GLY A 79 8.57 7.26 -11.34
CA GLY A 79 7.42 6.36 -11.26
C GLY A 79 7.56 5.16 -12.21
N LEU A 80 7.43 3.96 -11.66
CA LEU A 80 7.23 2.75 -12.45
C LEU A 80 5.75 2.38 -12.40
N HIS A 81 5.07 2.47 -13.55
CA HIS A 81 3.65 2.18 -13.68
C HIS A 81 3.46 1.00 -14.63
N THR A 82 3.09 -0.13 -14.07
CA THR A 82 2.72 -1.30 -14.88
C THR A 82 1.21 -1.32 -15.05
N VAL A 83 0.74 -1.27 -16.29
CA VAL A 83 -0.66 -1.48 -16.64
C VAL A 83 -0.84 -2.96 -16.96
N ALA A 84 -1.60 -3.67 -16.12
CA ALA A 84 -1.89 -5.10 -16.30
C ALA A 84 -2.97 -5.35 -17.34
N GLY A 85 -3.90 -4.40 -17.52
CA GLY A 85 -4.98 -4.46 -18.50
C GLY A 85 -5.66 -3.12 -18.67
N ALA A 86 -6.20 -2.88 -19.87
CA ALA A 86 -6.99 -1.70 -20.18
C ALA A 86 -8.29 -2.15 -20.83
N PHE A 87 -9.42 -1.77 -20.27
CA PHE A 87 -10.77 -2.17 -20.68
C PHE A 87 -11.60 -0.95 -21.05
N PRO A 88 -12.46 -1.01 -22.07
CA PRO A 88 -13.48 0.00 -22.27
C PRO A 88 -14.52 -0.05 -21.13
N LEU A 89 -15.25 1.03 -20.92
CA LEU A 89 -16.28 1.08 -19.87
C LEU A 89 -17.35 -0.02 -20.01
N SER A 90 -17.67 -0.41 -21.26
CA SER A 90 -18.58 -1.51 -21.56
C SER A 90 -18.13 -2.88 -21.03
N GLN A 91 -16.84 -3.03 -20.73
CA GLN A 91 -16.23 -4.25 -20.17
C GLN A 91 -15.81 -4.04 -18.70
N CYS A 92 -16.54 -3.22 -17.97
CA CYS A 92 -16.22 -2.94 -16.56
C CYS A 92 -16.33 -4.19 -15.68
N VAL A 93 -17.24 -5.10 -15.99
CA VAL A 93 -17.41 -6.37 -15.25
C VAL A 93 -16.17 -7.24 -15.42
N GLU A 94 -15.70 -7.43 -16.65
CA GLU A 94 -14.50 -8.21 -16.95
C GLU A 94 -13.25 -7.61 -16.32
N ALA A 95 -13.18 -6.27 -16.26
CA ALA A 95 -12.10 -5.58 -15.56
C ALA A 95 -12.09 -5.89 -14.06
N HIS A 96 -13.24 -5.94 -13.40
CA HIS A 96 -13.38 -6.33 -11.99
C HIS A 96 -13.00 -7.80 -11.77
N GLU A 97 -13.54 -8.71 -12.59
CA GLU A 97 -13.22 -10.13 -12.52
C GLU A 97 -11.71 -10.38 -12.67
N PHE A 98 -11.05 -9.66 -13.58
CA PHE A 98 -9.61 -9.74 -13.75
C PHE A 98 -8.85 -9.26 -12.52
N VAL A 99 -9.30 -8.21 -11.85
CA VAL A 99 -8.70 -7.76 -10.58
C VAL A 99 -8.91 -8.81 -9.48
N GLU A 100 -10.12 -9.35 -9.34
CA GLU A 100 -10.49 -10.28 -8.28
C GLU A 100 -9.82 -11.66 -8.44
N SER A 101 -9.48 -12.05 -9.66
CA SER A 101 -8.75 -13.29 -9.94
C SER A 101 -7.36 -13.34 -9.28
N GLY A 102 -6.80 -12.18 -8.88
CA GLY A 102 -5.46 -12.07 -8.33
C GLY A 102 -4.33 -12.33 -9.33
N ALA A 103 -4.65 -12.67 -10.58
CA ALA A 103 -3.66 -13.03 -11.60
C ALA A 103 -2.91 -11.83 -12.21
N LYS A 104 -3.34 -10.60 -11.87
CA LYS A 104 -2.74 -9.39 -12.43
C LYS A 104 -1.44 -8.98 -11.72
N LEU A 105 -0.50 -8.48 -12.51
CA LEU A 105 0.66 -7.73 -12.00
C LEU A 105 0.60 -6.31 -12.54
N GLY A 106 0.25 -5.33 -11.68
CA GLY A 106 0.07 -3.94 -12.05
C GLY A 106 -1.36 -3.43 -11.88
N THR A 107 -1.65 -2.29 -12.47
CA THR A 107 -2.95 -1.61 -12.39
C THR A 107 -3.85 -1.99 -13.56
N VAL A 108 -5.11 -2.28 -13.27
CA VAL A 108 -6.16 -2.38 -14.30
C VAL A 108 -6.81 -1.02 -14.45
N ILE A 109 -6.96 -0.55 -15.69
CA ILE A 109 -7.59 0.73 -15.99
C ILE A 109 -8.86 0.51 -16.82
N VAL A 110 -9.87 1.34 -16.56
CA VAL A 110 -11.09 1.41 -17.36
C VAL A 110 -11.11 2.75 -18.10
N ARG A 111 -11.34 2.72 -19.40
CA ARG A 111 -11.40 3.90 -20.25
C ARG A 111 -12.87 4.30 -20.50
N PRO A 112 -13.30 5.49 -20.06
CA PRO A 112 -14.70 5.91 -20.18
C PRO A 112 -15.16 6.20 -21.63
N THR A 113 -14.22 6.40 -22.54
CA THR A 113 -14.44 6.99 -23.88
C THR A 113 -14.10 6.04 -25.03
N GLU A 114 -14.34 4.74 -24.87
CA GLU A 114 -14.31 3.77 -25.97
C GLU A 114 -15.55 2.89 -25.98
#